data_214b9245b95a0127202467f61ac46904
#
_entry.id   214b9245b95a0127202467f61ac46904
#
_cell.length_a   1.000
_cell.length_b   1.000
_cell.length_c   1.000
_cell.angle_alpha   90.00
_cell.angle_beta   90.00
_cell.angle_gamma   90.00
#
_symmetry.space_group_name_H-M   'P 1'
#
loop_
_entity.id
_entity.type
_entity.pdbx_description
1 polymer ?
#
loop_
_entity_poly.entity_id
_entity_poly.type
_entity_poly.pdbx_seq_one_letter_code
_entity_poly.pdbx_strand_id
1 'polypeptide(L)'
;MAAQDQGFKSLRQLSASDKEFCFEMISHITSNLDLTETQLSQLKTAYRAIGSYLANQGGKLVECHIYAQGSVGIGTSVKPIDEDSDMDIDLVLHLPSQHYPTTTDEANELLFNLIRVLKDSQRYGDKIENMPKRRCVTLQYGGIEGQGFHMDITPSMPEDMDSPNHKSKVRVADIKDANSPSHPYGYRKWFRSACSKEIRWNRKSNYRSNNDIYAGTVEPLPGQGRKTVLQIVVQLLKRHRDMWKQNKQNVYGDCAPISIIITTLAGLAYEKCSNSNKEYQNPFDLMLDVLEEMPNFISHQYQSNGTVKYTIRNPALPTENFADKWHEKPMLPQAFKAWYTQVTEDLAKLLELDQGLDKTIERSREMFGSQATRGIQAKLADTLTERRAKNRAVVSSIGLGVSNAATATPVPKHNFYGDV
;
A
#
# COMPACT_ATOMS: atom_id res chain seq x y z
N MET A 1 5.45 -6.00 23.86
CA MET A 1 4.04 -6.12 24.29
C MET A 1 3.62 -5.00 25.22
N ALA A 2 4.25 -4.76 26.37
CA ALA A 2 3.80 -3.70 27.30
C ALA A 2 3.82 -2.27 26.72
N ALA A 3 4.85 -1.87 25.98
CA ALA A 3 4.94 -0.55 25.33
C ALA A 3 3.91 -0.36 24.22
N GLN A 4 3.65 -1.39 23.39
CA GLN A 4 2.63 -1.38 22.36
C GLN A 4 1.22 -1.20 22.94
N ASP A 5 0.91 -1.93 24.02
CA ASP A 5 -0.36 -1.82 24.76
C ASP A 5 -0.57 -0.41 25.30
N GLN A 6 0.49 0.27 25.72
CA GLN A 6 0.43 1.62 26.24
C GLN A 6 0.20 2.66 25.13
N GLY A 7 0.84 2.47 23.97
CA GLY A 7 0.65 3.34 22.80
C GLY A 7 -0.79 3.30 22.28
N PHE A 8 -1.35 2.12 22.05
CA PHE A 8 -2.76 2.01 21.62
C PHE A 8 -3.74 2.55 22.66
N LYS A 9 -3.48 2.34 23.96
CA LYS A 9 -4.32 2.89 25.04
C LYS A 9 -4.37 4.41 25.02
N SER A 10 -3.24 5.09 24.84
CA SER A 10 -3.20 6.56 24.77
C SER A 10 -3.97 7.09 23.56
N LEU A 11 -3.78 6.48 22.38
CA LEU A 11 -4.49 6.84 21.15
C LEU A 11 -6.01 6.65 21.26
N ARG A 12 -6.46 5.61 21.95
CA ARG A 12 -7.90 5.38 22.18
C ARG A 12 -8.55 6.40 23.12
N GLN A 13 -7.77 7.03 24.00
CA GLN A 13 -8.24 8.06 24.95
C GLN A 13 -8.40 9.44 24.32
N LEU A 14 -7.90 9.67 23.09
CA LEU A 14 -8.11 10.91 22.36
C LEU A 14 -9.60 11.27 22.23
N SER A 15 -9.92 12.54 22.28
CA SER A 15 -11.28 13.00 22.04
C SER A 15 -11.74 12.66 20.61
N ALA A 16 -13.05 12.59 20.38
CA ALA A 16 -13.59 12.32 19.04
C ALA A 16 -13.09 13.35 18.01
N SER A 17 -12.94 14.60 18.41
CA SER A 17 -12.42 15.67 17.57
C SER A 17 -10.94 15.53 17.26
N ASP A 18 -10.14 15.09 18.23
CA ASP A 18 -8.70 14.84 18.03
C ASP A 18 -8.47 13.64 17.11
N LYS A 19 -9.26 12.58 17.26
CA LYS A 19 -9.24 11.42 16.36
C LYS A 19 -9.60 11.78 14.93
N GLU A 20 -10.60 12.63 14.73
CA GLU A 20 -10.97 13.15 13.41
C GLU A 20 -9.82 13.97 12.81
N PHE A 21 -9.22 14.87 13.59
CA PHE A 21 -8.04 15.65 13.19
C PHE A 21 -6.86 14.77 12.82
N CYS A 22 -6.53 13.76 13.64
CA CYS A 22 -5.47 12.80 13.38
C CYS A 22 -5.69 12.02 12.07
N PHE A 23 -6.93 11.58 11.81
CA PHE A 23 -7.25 10.88 10.58
C PHE A 23 -7.20 11.80 9.35
N GLU A 24 -7.61 13.04 9.45
CA GLU A 24 -7.45 14.04 8.39
C GLU A 24 -5.98 14.29 8.07
N MET A 25 -5.12 14.41 9.08
CA MET A 25 -3.67 14.56 8.92
C MET A 25 -3.07 13.34 8.22
N ILE A 26 -3.38 12.13 8.66
CA ILE A 26 -2.92 10.88 8.06
C ILE A 26 -3.42 10.77 6.60
N SER A 27 -4.67 11.15 6.34
CA SER A 27 -5.25 11.15 5.00
C SER A 27 -4.52 12.12 4.06
N HIS A 28 -4.13 13.29 4.57
CA HIS A 28 -3.33 14.26 3.82
C HIS A 28 -1.92 13.70 3.51
N ILE A 29 -1.23 13.13 4.51
CA ILE A 29 0.07 12.49 4.32
C ILE A 29 -0.02 11.43 3.23
N THR A 30 -1.00 10.53 3.30
CA THR A 30 -1.15 9.45 2.32
C THR A 30 -1.59 9.95 0.93
N SER A 31 -2.31 11.08 0.83
CA SER A 31 -2.64 11.68 -0.46
C SER A 31 -1.39 12.20 -1.20
N ASN A 32 -0.40 12.70 -0.48
CA ASN A 32 0.87 13.14 -1.06
C ASN A 32 1.74 11.96 -1.57
N LEU A 33 1.43 10.73 -1.15
CA LEU A 33 2.10 9.52 -1.62
C LEU A 33 1.57 9.01 -2.96
N ASP A 34 0.45 9.56 -3.44
CA ASP A 34 -0.14 9.17 -4.71
C ASP A 34 0.61 9.75 -5.91
N LEU A 35 0.45 9.08 -7.03
CA LEU A 35 0.83 9.61 -8.32
C LEU A 35 0.09 10.92 -8.60
N THR A 36 0.76 11.89 -9.21
CA THR A 36 0.06 13.04 -9.78
C THR A 36 -0.83 12.59 -10.95
N GLU A 37 -1.80 13.41 -11.34
CA GLU A 37 -2.65 13.12 -12.51
C GLU A 37 -1.82 12.97 -13.77
N THR A 38 -0.76 13.80 -13.93
CA THR A 38 0.18 13.72 -15.05
C THR A 38 0.91 12.39 -15.06
N GLN A 39 1.51 11.98 -13.92
CA GLN A 39 2.18 10.69 -13.76
C GLN A 39 1.25 9.51 -14.06
N LEU A 40 0.02 9.55 -13.52
CA LEU A 40 -0.98 8.51 -13.76
C LEU A 40 -1.41 8.43 -15.22
N SER A 41 -1.60 9.57 -15.89
CA SER A 41 -1.94 9.63 -17.32
C SER A 41 -0.87 9.01 -18.18
N GLN A 42 0.39 9.31 -17.89
CA GLN A 42 1.52 8.77 -18.65
C GLN A 42 1.74 7.29 -18.37
N LEU A 43 1.59 6.86 -17.11
CA LEU A 43 1.58 5.45 -16.76
C LEU A 43 0.48 4.70 -17.56
N LYS A 44 -0.74 5.23 -17.61
CA LYS A 44 -1.84 4.65 -18.40
C LYS A 44 -1.50 4.56 -19.88
N THR A 45 -0.84 5.58 -20.42
CA THR A 45 -0.42 5.62 -21.83
C THR A 45 0.66 4.58 -22.10
N ALA A 46 1.71 4.51 -21.28
CA ALA A 46 2.78 3.52 -21.41
C ALA A 46 2.25 2.08 -21.26
N TYR A 47 1.39 1.86 -20.26
CA TYR A 47 0.74 0.58 -20.00
C TYR A 47 -0.10 0.08 -21.18
N ARG A 48 -0.94 0.95 -21.75
CA ARG A 48 -1.75 0.60 -22.93
C ARG A 48 -0.89 0.32 -24.14
N ALA A 49 0.15 1.13 -24.35
CA ALA A 49 1.04 0.99 -25.50
C ALA A 49 1.83 -0.33 -25.45
N ILE A 50 2.36 -0.73 -24.28
CA ILE A 50 3.08 -2.02 -24.17
C ILE A 50 2.12 -3.20 -24.33
N GLY A 51 0.90 -3.11 -23.75
CA GLY A 51 -0.13 -4.14 -23.92
C GLY A 51 -0.51 -4.34 -25.39
N SER A 52 -0.78 -3.26 -26.11
CA SER A 52 -1.09 -3.31 -27.54
C SER A 52 0.09 -3.82 -28.38
N TYR A 53 1.32 -3.41 -28.07
CA TYR A 53 2.50 -3.89 -28.76
C TYR A 53 2.67 -5.39 -28.61
N LEU A 54 2.63 -5.93 -27.39
CA LEU A 54 2.80 -7.36 -27.14
C LEU A 54 1.66 -8.19 -27.76
N ALA A 55 0.42 -7.73 -27.70
CA ALA A 55 -0.72 -8.42 -28.31
C ALA A 55 -0.61 -8.55 -29.84
N ASN A 56 0.14 -7.65 -30.49
CA ASN A 56 0.32 -7.65 -31.95
C ASN A 56 1.56 -8.43 -32.42
N GLN A 57 2.37 -9.03 -31.54
CA GLN A 57 3.60 -9.74 -31.93
C GLN A 57 3.36 -11.13 -32.53
N GLY A 58 2.19 -11.72 -32.33
CA GLY A 58 1.92 -13.09 -32.81
C GLY A 58 2.73 -14.18 -32.09
N GLY A 59 2.82 -15.36 -32.67
CA GLY A 59 3.60 -16.48 -32.13
C GLY A 59 3.19 -16.86 -30.71
N LYS A 60 4.14 -16.92 -29.79
CA LYS A 60 3.90 -17.24 -28.36
C LYS A 60 3.10 -16.18 -27.60
N LEU A 61 2.92 -14.99 -28.16
CA LEU A 61 2.17 -13.87 -27.58
C LEU A 61 0.74 -13.73 -28.11
N VAL A 62 0.29 -14.66 -28.94
CA VAL A 62 -1.09 -14.70 -29.46
C VAL A 62 -2.07 -14.72 -28.30
N GLU A 63 -3.09 -13.86 -28.38
CA GLU A 63 -4.14 -13.73 -27.36
C GLU A 63 -3.64 -13.35 -25.96
N CYS A 64 -2.42 -12.81 -25.84
CA CYS A 64 -1.92 -12.39 -24.54
C CYS A 64 -2.83 -11.33 -23.91
N HIS A 65 -2.92 -11.38 -22.58
CA HIS A 65 -3.69 -10.43 -21.80
C HIS A 65 -2.78 -9.76 -20.76
N ILE A 66 -2.76 -8.43 -20.74
CA ILE A 66 -1.93 -7.68 -19.77
C ILE A 66 -2.81 -6.97 -18.76
N TYR A 67 -2.41 -7.06 -17.49
CA TYR A 67 -3.10 -6.36 -16.41
C TYR A 67 -2.13 -5.95 -15.29
N ALA A 68 -2.50 -4.87 -14.58
CA ALA A 68 -1.72 -4.39 -13.45
C ALA A 68 -1.89 -5.31 -12.23
N GLN A 69 -0.77 -5.58 -11.56
CA GLN A 69 -0.71 -6.23 -10.26
C GLN A 69 -0.05 -5.32 -9.21
N GLY A 70 0.31 -5.87 -8.06
CA GLY A 70 1.02 -5.16 -7.01
C GLY A 70 0.27 -3.92 -6.52
N SER A 71 1.00 -2.91 -6.11
CA SER A 71 0.47 -1.71 -5.49
C SER A 71 -0.45 -0.89 -6.40
N VAL A 72 -0.12 -0.82 -7.70
CA VAL A 72 -0.94 -0.12 -8.70
C VAL A 72 -2.28 -0.83 -8.88
N GLY A 73 -2.28 -2.16 -8.96
CA GLY A 73 -3.49 -2.97 -9.15
C GLY A 73 -4.51 -2.84 -8.00
N ILE A 74 -4.06 -2.53 -6.80
CA ILE A 74 -4.90 -2.41 -5.59
C ILE A 74 -5.06 -0.97 -5.07
N GLY A 75 -4.45 0.02 -5.75
CA GLY A 75 -4.57 1.43 -5.37
C GLY A 75 -3.84 1.79 -4.07
N THR A 76 -2.69 1.17 -3.82
CA THR A 76 -1.85 1.41 -2.64
C THR A 76 -0.41 1.75 -3.00
N SER A 77 -0.20 2.32 -4.19
CA SER A 77 1.11 2.82 -4.61
C SER A 77 1.61 3.89 -3.66
N VAL A 78 2.92 3.92 -3.44
CA VAL A 78 3.60 4.90 -2.62
C VAL A 78 4.76 5.44 -3.45
N LYS A 79 4.83 6.76 -3.63
CA LYS A 79 6.00 7.40 -4.25
C LYS A 79 7.26 7.02 -3.50
N PRO A 80 8.41 6.88 -4.15
CA PRO A 80 9.70 6.73 -3.48
C PRO A 80 9.97 7.85 -2.47
N ILE A 81 10.90 7.62 -1.55
CA ILE A 81 11.31 8.65 -0.58
C ILE A 81 12.14 9.72 -1.27
N ASP A 82 13.05 9.28 -2.13
CA ASP A 82 13.93 10.16 -2.90
C ASP A 82 13.27 10.52 -4.23
N GLU A 83 13.33 11.80 -4.61
CA GLU A 83 12.73 12.30 -5.86
C GLU A 83 13.41 11.71 -7.10
N ASP A 84 14.68 11.29 -6.99
CA ASP A 84 15.46 10.66 -8.06
C ASP A 84 15.22 9.14 -8.20
N SER A 85 14.46 8.54 -7.30
CA SER A 85 14.17 7.10 -7.35
C SER A 85 12.95 6.82 -8.23
N ASP A 86 13.05 5.76 -9.03
CA ASP A 86 11.98 5.32 -9.91
C ASP A 86 10.85 4.62 -9.15
N MET A 87 9.65 4.70 -9.71
CA MET A 87 8.49 3.98 -9.21
C MET A 87 8.38 2.60 -9.83
N ASP A 88 8.05 1.62 -8.99
CA ASP A 88 7.79 0.24 -9.40
C ASP A 88 6.35 0.05 -9.90
N ILE A 89 6.21 -0.51 -11.11
CA ILE A 89 4.94 -0.85 -11.71
C ILE A 89 4.93 -2.31 -12.11
N ASP A 90 4.20 -3.11 -11.38
CA ASP A 90 4.09 -4.55 -11.62
C ASP A 90 2.97 -4.83 -12.62
N LEU A 91 3.30 -5.57 -13.69
CA LEU A 91 2.37 -6.06 -14.70
C LEU A 91 2.42 -7.58 -14.80
N VAL A 92 1.28 -8.18 -15.06
CA VAL A 92 1.18 -9.58 -15.48
C VAL A 92 0.92 -9.63 -16.97
N LEU A 93 1.74 -10.39 -17.69
CA LEU A 93 1.52 -10.78 -19.06
C LEU A 93 1.01 -12.23 -19.09
N HIS A 94 -0.29 -12.40 -19.19
CA HIS A 94 -0.90 -13.73 -19.26
C HIS A 94 -0.85 -14.26 -20.68
N LEU A 95 -0.35 -15.49 -20.82
CA LEU A 95 -0.14 -16.20 -22.09
C LEU A 95 -1.06 -17.44 -22.13
N PRO A 96 -2.33 -17.30 -22.57
CA PRO A 96 -3.35 -18.34 -22.44
C PRO A 96 -3.04 -19.60 -23.26
N SER A 97 -2.33 -19.46 -24.37
CA SER A 97 -1.98 -20.55 -25.29
C SER A 97 -0.63 -21.19 -24.97
N GLN A 98 0.03 -20.82 -23.88
CA GLN A 98 1.35 -21.34 -23.49
C GLN A 98 1.26 -22.27 -22.28
N HIS A 99 1.96 -23.41 -22.36
CA HIS A 99 2.25 -24.22 -21.19
C HIS A 99 3.25 -23.51 -20.27
N TYR A 100 3.07 -23.66 -18.97
CA TYR A 100 4.03 -23.11 -18.02
C TYR A 100 5.36 -23.89 -18.05
N PRO A 101 6.49 -23.22 -17.75
CA PRO A 101 7.79 -23.87 -17.66
C PRO A 101 7.80 -24.97 -16.60
N THR A 102 8.43 -26.08 -16.90
CA THR A 102 8.63 -27.21 -15.98
C THR A 102 10.02 -27.22 -15.38
N THR A 103 10.95 -26.48 -15.98
CA THR A 103 12.33 -26.29 -15.51
C THR A 103 12.68 -24.81 -15.38
N THR A 104 13.69 -24.52 -14.59
CA THR A 104 14.23 -23.16 -14.43
C THR A 104 14.84 -22.64 -15.73
N ASP A 105 15.39 -23.52 -16.58
CA ASP A 105 15.94 -23.15 -17.88
C ASP A 105 14.85 -22.74 -18.86
N GLU A 106 13.74 -23.45 -18.90
CA GLU A 106 12.57 -23.06 -19.70
C GLU A 106 11.99 -21.71 -19.23
N ALA A 107 11.93 -21.49 -17.92
CA ALA A 107 11.49 -20.20 -17.36
C ALA A 107 12.43 -19.06 -17.76
N ASN A 108 13.74 -19.31 -17.72
CA ASN A 108 14.76 -18.35 -18.12
C ASN A 108 14.69 -18.08 -19.64
N GLU A 109 14.53 -19.11 -20.46
CA GLU A 109 14.36 -18.97 -21.91
C GLU A 109 13.11 -18.12 -22.25
N LEU A 110 11.99 -18.33 -21.55
CA LEU A 110 10.77 -17.54 -21.75
C LEU A 110 11.02 -16.05 -21.48
N LEU A 111 11.71 -15.74 -20.37
CA LEU A 111 12.04 -14.36 -20.02
C LEU A 111 13.00 -13.73 -21.04
N PHE A 112 14.03 -14.46 -21.51
CA PHE A 112 14.92 -13.96 -22.56
C PHE A 112 14.23 -13.80 -23.91
N ASN A 113 13.26 -14.65 -24.24
CA ASN A 113 12.45 -14.50 -25.45
C ASN A 113 11.64 -13.20 -25.39
N LEU A 114 11.05 -12.86 -24.22
CA LEU A 114 10.34 -11.60 -24.04
C LEU A 114 11.28 -10.40 -24.17
N ILE A 115 12.50 -10.48 -23.61
CA ILE A 115 13.52 -9.44 -23.82
C ILE A 115 13.84 -9.26 -25.29
N ARG A 116 14.03 -10.34 -26.06
CA ARG A 116 14.33 -10.27 -27.51
C ARG A 116 13.21 -9.56 -28.26
N VAL A 117 11.95 -9.95 -28.05
CA VAL A 117 10.79 -9.29 -28.68
C VAL A 117 10.74 -7.80 -28.37
N LEU A 118 11.06 -7.41 -27.14
CA LEU A 118 11.06 -5.99 -26.75
C LEU A 118 12.27 -5.25 -27.32
N LYS A 119 13.43 -5.89 -27.45
CA LYS A 119 14.64 -5.31 -28.05
C LYS A 119 14.50 -5.03 -29.54
N ASP A 120 13.76 -5.86 -30.26
CA ASP A 120 13.51 -5.67 -31.69
C ASP A 120 12.59 -4.48 -31.97
N SER A 121 11.99 -3.90 -30.93
CA SER A 121 11.14 -2.74 -31.04
C SER A 121 11.95 -1.43 -31.04
N GLN A 122 11.77 -0.56 -32.03
CA GLN A 122 12.31 0.80 -32.02
C GLN A 122 11.87 1.62 -30.80
N ARG A 123 10.72 1.29 -30.20
CA ARG A 123 10.16 2.01 -29.05
C ARG A 123 10.68 1.50 -27.72
N TYR A 124 10.93 0.20 -27.59
CA TYR A 124 11.26 -0.46 -26.32
C TYR A 124 12.69 -0.94 -26.24
N GLY A 125 13.41 -1.04 -27.37
CA GLY A 125 14.75 -1.61 -27.44
C GLY A 125 15.75 -0.96 -26.48
N ASP A 126 15.71 0.38 -26.37
CA ASP A 126 16.57 1.15 -25.47
C ASP A 126 16.06 1.19 -24.02
N LYS A 127 14.83 0.72 -23.76
CA LYS A 127 14.19 0.75 -22.43
C LYS A 127 14.30 -0.56 -21.69
N ILE A 128 14.42 -1.68 -22.42
CA ILE A 128 14.44 -3.01 -21.82
C ILE A 128 15.78 -3.34 -21.22
N GLU A 129 15.82 -3.79 -19.98
CA GLU A 129 17.02 -4.33 -19.35
C GLU A 129 17.49 -5.61 -20.07
N ASN A 130 18.82 -5.78 -20.14
CA ASN A 130 19.44 -6.88 -20.88
C ASN A 130 19.28 -8.24 -20.20
N MET A 131 19.02 -8.24 -18.91
CA MET A 131 18.91 -9.44 -18.08
C MET A 131 17.56 -9.47 -17.37
N PRO A 132 16.89 -10.62 -17.30
CA PRO A 132 15.67 -10.75 -16.54
C PRO A 132 15.96 -10.71 -15.03
N LYS A 133 15.00 -10.20 -14.27
CA LYS A 133 14.92 -10.45 -12.83
C LYS A 133 14.40 -11.88 -12.60
N ARG A 134 14.25 -12.27 -11.33
CA ARG A 134 13.78 -13.63 -10.98
C ARG A 134 12.52 -14.08 -11.72
N ARG A 135 11.52 -13.16 -11.88
CA ARG A 135 10.18 -13.49 -12.43
C ARG A 135 9.71 -12.54 -13.53
N CYS A 136 10.45 -11.51 -13.83
CA CYS A 136 10.00 -10.46 -14.74
C CYS A 136 11.12 -9.92 -15.62
N VAL A 137 10.72 -9.22 -16.64
CA VAL A 137 11.58 -8.34 -17.45
C VAL A 137 11.23 -6.89 -17.13
N THR A 138 12.22 -6.00 -17.14
CA THR A 138 12.06 -4.62 -16.68
C THR A 138 12.25 -3.64 -17.83
N LEU A 139 11.26 -2.76 -18.01
CA LEU A 139 11.33 -1.60 -18.91
C LEU A 139 11.56 -0.33 -18.08
N GLN A 140 12.59 0.42 -18.43
CA GLN A 140 12.95 1.70 -17.81
C GLN A 140 12.29 2.86 -18.56
N TYR A 141 11.62 3.76 -17.86
CA TYR A 141 11.04 4.97 -18.42
C TYR A 141 11.63 6.20 -17.73
N GLY A 142 12.14 7.13 -18.54
CA GLY A 142 12.68 8.40 -18.05
C GLY A 142 11.65 9.20 -17.27
N GLY A 143 12.17 10.06 -16.39
CA GLY A 143 11.38 10.82 -15.44
C GLY A 143 10.43 11.83 -16.06
N ILE A 144 9.30 11.97 -15.42
CA ILE A 144 8.30 12.99 -15.66
C ILE A 144 8.15 13.78 -14.36
N GLU A 145 8.24 15.10 -14.44
CA GLU A 145 8.31 15.95 -13.26
C GLU A 145 9.43 15.51 -12.29
N GLY A 146 10.56 15.02 -12.87
CA GLY A 146 11.73 14.59 -12.10
C GLY A 146 11.72 13.13 -11.65
N GLN A 147 10.60 12.39 -11.76
CA GLN A 147 10.50 11.01 -11.26
C GLN A 147 10.25 10.02 -12.39
N GLY A 148 11.16 9.06 -12.57
CA GLY A 148 11.02 7.95 -13.49
C GLY A 148 10.13 6.83 -12.96
N PHE A 149 9.86 5.86 -13.82
CA PHE A 149 9.23 4.61 -13.42
C PHE A 149 9.78 3.45 -14.25
N HIS A 150 9.78 2.28 -13.66
CA HIS A 150 10.03 1.05 -14.39
C HIS A 150 8.84 0.11 -14.32
N MET A 151 8.66 -0.63 -15.41
CA MET A 151 7.60 -1.63 -15.53
C MET A 151 8.21 -3.02 -15.46
N ASP A 152 7.85 -3.78 -14.44
CA ASP A 152 8.20 -5.17 -14.28
C ASP A 152 7.10 -6.04 -14.87
N ILE A 153 7.38 -6.70 -16.01
CA ILE A 153 6.43 -7.54 -16.74
C ILE A 153 6.70 -9.00 -16.37
N THR A 154 5.77 -9.60 -15.66
CA THR A 154 5.81 -11.00 -15.22
C THR A 154 4.99 -11.88 -16.18
N PRO A 155 5.60 -12.77 -16.99
CA PRO A 155 4.87 -13.75 -17.77
C PRO A 155 4.15 -14.75 -16.86
N SER A 156 2.89 -15.04 -17.18
CA SER A 156 2.10 -16.06 -16.49
C SER A 156 1.34 -16.92 -17.50
N MET A 157 1.19 -18.18 -17.18
CA MET A 157 0.50 -19.17 -17.98
C MET A 157 -0.62 -19.82 -17.15
N PRO A 158 -1.65 -20.38 -17.80
CA PRO A 158 -2.70 -21.10 -17.09
C PRO A 158 -2.12 -22.24 -16.25
N GLU A 159 -2.62 -22.44 -15.03
CA GLU A 159 -2.35 -23.69 -14.29
C GLU A 159 -3.14 -24.85 -14.92
N ASP A 160 -4.33 -24.55 -15.43
CA ASP A 160 -5.23 -25.47 -16.12
C ASP A 160 -5.46 -24.99 -17.55
N MET A 161 -4.98 -25.76 -18.53
CA MET A 161 -5.10 -25.46 -19.96
C MET A 161 -6.53 -25.62 -20.47
N ASP A 162 -7.39 -26.37 -19.80
CA ASP A 162 -8.80 -26.51 -20.13
C ASP A 162 -9.60 -25.24 -19.72
N SER A 163 -9.01 -24.43 -18.81
CA SER A 163 -9.58 -23.16 -18.38
C SER A 163 -8.52 -22.03 -18.40
N PRO A 164 -8.07 -21.59 -19.60
CA PRO A 164 -6.94 -20.68 -19.76
C PRO A 164 -7.27 -19.22 -19.42
N ASN A 165 -8.07 -19.00 -18.39
CA ASN A 165 -8.56 -17.67 -18.04
C ASN A 165 -7.56 -16.94 -17.12
N HIS A 166 -7.17 -15.71 -17.50
CA HIS A 166 -6.31 -14.83 -16.68
C HIS A 166 -6.85 -14.54 -15.26
N LYS A 167 -8.15 -14.79 -15.03
CA LYS A 167 -8.81 -14.63 -13.71
C LYS A 167 -8.64 -15.85 -12.81
N SER A 168 -8.11 -16.96 -13.34
CA SER A 168 -7.86 -18.21 -12.63
C SER A 168 -6.48 -18.21 -11.98
N LYS A 169 -6.14 -19.30 -11.32
CA LYS A 169 -4.78 -19.57 -10.86
C LYS A 169 -3.84 -19.71 -12.05
N VAL A 170 -2.62 -19.20 -11.89
CA VAL A 170 -1.60 -19.20 -12.92
C VAL A 170 -0.28 -19.75 -12.38
N ARG A 171 0.61 -20.14 -13.28
CA ARG A 171 2.02 -20.36 -13.03
C ARG A 171 2.82 -19.20 -13.59
N VAL A 172 3.78 -18.69 -12.83
CA VAL A 172 4.68 -17.64 -13.31
C VAL A 172 6.04 -18.21 -13.67
N ALA A 173 6.67 -17.63 -14.68
CA ALA A 173 8.05 -17.96 -15.01
C ALA A 173 8.95 -17.51 -13.84
N ASP A 174 9.64 -18.45 -13.19
CA ASP A 174 10.53 -18.19 -12.06
C ASP A 174 11.83 -18.95 -12.26
N ILE A 175 12.94 -18.23 -12.45
CA ILE A 175 14.26 -18.82 -12.70
C ILE A 175 14.88 -19.54 -11.49
N LYS A 176 14.23 -19.49 -10.33
CA LYS A 176 14.68 -20.22 -9.12
C LYS A 176 13.75 -21.36 -8.73
N ASP A 177 12.51 -21.33 -9.20
CA ASP A 177 11.48 -22.32 -8.89
C ASP A 177 10.48 -22.38 -10.04
N ALA A 178 10.73 -23.26 -11.02
CA ALA A 178 9.87 -23.40 -12.20
C ALA A 178 8.40 -23.70 -11.85
N ASN A 179 8.16 -24.26 -10.67
CA ASN A 179 6.81 -24.62 -10.21
C ASN A 179 6.22 -23.58 -9.26
N SER A 180 6.26 -22.30 -9.63
CA SER A 180 5.75 -21.17 -8.83
C SER A 180 4.27 -20.89 -9.10
N PRO A 181 3.33 -21.43 -8.31
CA PRO A 181 1.92 -21.06 -8.41
C PRO A 181 1.72 -19.63 -7.97
N SER A 182 0.78 -18.93 -8.62
CA SER A 182 0.40 -17.57 -8.26
C SER A 182 -1.07 -17.30 -8.58
N HIS A 183 -1.64 -16.29 -7.95
CA HIS A 183 -3.00 -15.86 -8.25
C HIS A 183 -3.15 -14.34 -8.15
N PRO A 184 -2.42 -13.56 -8.99
CA PRO A 184 -2.38 -12.10 -8.88
C PRO A 184 -3.76 -11.46 -9.04
N TYR A 185 -4.57 -11.95 -10.00
CA TYR A 185 -5.94 -11.48 -10.20
C TYR A 185 -6.82 -11.76 -8.98
N GLY A 186 -6.75 -12.97 -8.43
CA GLY A 186 -7.48 -13.35 -7.23
C GLY A 186 -7.10 -12.52 -6.01
N TYR A 187 -5.81 -12.25 -5.81
CA TYR A 187 -5.33 -11.39 -4.74
C TYR A 187 -5.85 -9.96 -4.88
N ARG A 188 -5.79 -9.38 -6.08
CA ARG A 188 -6.34 -8.05 -6.36
C ARG A 188 -7.85 -8.01 -6.11
N LYS A 189 -8.59 -9.03 -6.57
CA LYS A 189 -10.05 -9.14 -6.35
C LYS A 189 -10.37 -9.23 -4.86
N TRP A 190 -9.63 -10.05 -4.11
CA TRP A 190 -9.77 -10.16 -2.66
C TRP A 190 -9.55 -8.82 -1.98
N PHE A 191 -8.43 -8.12 -2.26
CA PHE A 191 -8.13 -6.85 -1.62
C PHE A 191 -9.19 -5.78 -1.93
N ARG A 192 -9.64 -5.70 -3.17
CA ARG A 192 -10.73 -4.79 -3.55
C ARG A 192 -12.04 -5.15 -2.84
N SER A 193 -12.34 -6.43 -2.70
CA SER A 193 -13.49 -6.89 -1.93
C SER A 193 -13.36 -6.49 -0.47
N ALA A 194 -12.18 -6.62 0.14
CA ALA A 194 -11.93 -6.14 1.49
C ALA A 194 -12.16 -4.63 1.61
N CYS A 195 -11.64 -3.84 0.67
CA CYS A 195 -11.86 -2.39 0.63
C CYS A 195 -13.35 -2.00 0.53
N SER A 196 -14.18 -2.82 -0.11
CA SER A 196 -15.61 -2.55 -0.31
C SER A 196 -16.51 -3.09 0.78
N LYS A 197 -15.95 -3.71 1.82
CA LYS A 197 -16.73 -4.16 2.99
C LYS A 197 -17.41 -2.99 3.67
N GLU A 198 -18.69 -3.17 3.98
CA GLU A 198 -19.45 -2.20 4.76
C GLU A 198 -18.94 -2.14 6.19
N ILE A 199 -18.59 -0.94 6.64
CA ILE A 199 -18.25 -0.66 8.02
C ILE A 199 -19.49 -0.09 8.71
N ARG A 200 -19.78 -0.59 9.90
CA ARG A 200 -20.87 -0.06 10.70
C ARG A 200 -20.45 1.26 11.35
N TRP A 201 -20.95 2.35 10.80
CA TRP A 201 -20.72 3.68 11.35
C TRP A 201 -21.85 4.08 12.29
N ASN A 202 -21.50 4.68 13.42
CA ASN A 202 -22.50 5.33 14.27
C ASN A 202 -23.22 6.43 13.45
N ARG A 203 -24.54 6.57 13.64
CA ARG A 203 -25.43 7.48 12.86
C ARG A 203 -24.95 8.92 12.76
N LYS A 204 -24.00 9.35 13.59
CA LYS A 204 -23.38 10.70 13.57
C LYS A 204 -22.16 10.81 12.64
N SER A 205 -21.73 9.71 12.01
CA SER A 205 -20.57 9.71 11.11
C SER A 205 -20.96 10.13 9.68
N ASN A 206 -20.18 11.05 9.07
CA ASN A 206 -20.38 11.56 7.71
C ASN A 206 -19.59 10.79 6.62
N TYR A 207 -19.05 9.59 6.91
CA TYR A 207 -18.18 8.87 6.01
C TYR A 207 -18.93 7.87 5.10
N ARG A 208 -18.74 7.96 3.75
CA ARG A 208 -19.32 7.06 2.74
C ARG A 208 -18.28 6.66 1.68
N SER A 209 -18.32 5.44 1.15
CA SER A 209 -17.40 4.92 0.10
C SER A 209 -18.15 4.57 -1.21
N ASN A 210 -17.48 4.66 -2.39
CA ASN A 210 -18.02 4.33 -3.71
C ASN A 210 -17.11 3.37 -4.49
N ASN A 211 -17.69 2.48 -5.33
CA ASN A 211 -17.01 1.46 -6.15
C ASN A 211 -17.46 1.47 -7.63
N ASP A 212 -16.52 1.22 -8.59
CA ASP A 212 -16.79 1.03 -10.03
C ASP A 212 -16.12 -0.21 -10.64
N ILE A 213 -16.75 -0.85 -11.66
CA ILE A 213 -16.32 -2.10 -12.33
C ILE A 213 -16.25 -1.92 -13.86
N TYR A 214 -15.22 -2.54 -14.54
CA TYR A 214 -15.01 -2.44 -15.99
C TYR A 214 -14.61 -3.75 -16.70
N ALA A 215 -14.88 -3.84 -18.04
CA ALA A 215 -14.54 -4.97 -18.91
C ALA A 215 -13.85 -4.53 -20.23
N GLY A 216 -12.70 -5.19 -20.60
CA GLY A 216 -11.93 -4.95 -21.84
C GLY A 216 -10.60 -5.72 -21.85
N THR A 217 -9.94 -5.88 -23.02
CA THR A 217 -8.66 -6.63 -23.20
C THR A 217 -7.46 -6.02 -22.48
N VAL A 218 -7.46 -4.72 -22.25
CA VAL A 218 -6.53 -4.03 -21.36
C VAL A 218 -7.34 -3.49 -20.20
N GLU A 219 -7.18 -4.08 -19.02
CA GLU A 219 -7.91 -3.59 -17.85
C GLU A 219 -7.47 -2.16 -17.49
N PRO A 220 -8.40 -1.24 -17.23
CA PRO A 220 -8.03 0.11 -16.80
C PRO A 220 -7.30 0.06 -15.45
N LEU A 221 -6.30 0.92 -15.31
CA LEU A 221 -5.69 1.16 -14.01
C LEU A 221 -6.72 1.77 -13.06
N PRO A 222 -6.66 1.47 -11.74
CA PRO A 222 -7.55 2.07 -10.76
C PRO A 222 -7.55 3.60 -10.88
N GLY A 223 -8.72 4.20 -10.89
CA GLY A 223 -8.86 5.66 -10.84
C GLY A 223 -8.41 6.20 -9.47
N GLN A 224 -8.01 7.47 -9.43
CA GLN A 224 -7.78 8.18 -8.17
C GLN A 224 -9.14 8.63 -7.59
N GLY A 225 -9.89 7.67 -7.05
CA GLY A 225 -11.05 7.96 -6.24
C GLY A 225 -10.69 8.23 -4.78
N ARG A 226 -11.68 8.60 -3.97
CA ARG A 226 -11.48 8.71 -2.51
C ARG A 226 -11.05 7.35 -1.94
N LYS A 227 -9.87 7.32 -1.30
CA LYS A 227 -9.33 6.09 -0.70
C LYS A 227 -10.19 5.58 0.43
N THR A 228 -10.24 4.26 0.53
CA THR A 228 -10.80 3.58 1.69
C THR A 228 -9.83 3.65 2.87
N VAL A 229 -10.34 3.46 4.09
CA VAL A 229 -9.50 3.40 5.30
C VAL A 229 -8.40 2.34 5.15
N LEU A 230 -8.71 1.18 4.57
CA LEU A 230 -7.72 0.11 4.34
C LEU A 230 -6.57 0.57 3.43
N GLN A 231 -6.88 1.27 2.33
CA GLN A 231 -5.83 1.79 1.43
C GLN A 231 -4.95 2.84 2.12
N ILE A 232 -5.55 3.72 2.93
CA ILE A 232 -4.83 4.71 3.75
C ILE A 232 -3.89 4.02 4.72
N VAL A 233 -4.37 3.03 5.46
CA VAL A 233 -3.55 2.23 6.41
C VAL A 233 -2.38 1.56 5.70
N VAL A 234 -2.61 0.89 4.58
CA VAL A 234 -1.55 0.20 3.83
C VAL A 234 -0.48 1.17 3.33
N GLN A 235 -0.87 2.32 2.78
CA GLN A 235 0.08 3.33 2.29
C GLN A 235 0.88 3.95 3.44
N LEU A 236 0.22 4.29 4.56
CA LEU A 236 0.89 4.80 5.76
C LEU A 236 1.96 3.84 6.26
N LEU A 237 1.59 2.56 6.41
CA LEU A 237 2.48 1.51 6.88
C LEU A 237 3.65 1.26 5.94
N LYS A 238 3.41 1.26 4.64
CA LYS A 238 4.46 1.11 3.62
C LYS A 238 5.44 2.27 3.68
N ARG A 239 4.96 3.52 3.75
CA ARG A 239 5.82 4.70 3.84
C ARG A 239 6.62 4.70 5.14
N HIS A 240 5.99 4.40 6.27
CA HIS A 240 6.72 4.26 7.54
C HIS A 240 7.80 3.17 7.46
N ARG A 241 7.49 2.01 6.86
CA ARG A 241 8.47 0.93 6.64
C ARG A 241 9.65 1.41 5.78
N ASP A 242 9.39 2.17 4.73
CA ASP A 242 10.42 2.66 3.83
C ASP A 242 11.36 3.65 4.55
N MET A 243 10.82 4.58 5.34
CA MET A 243 11.61 5.47 6.21
C MET A 243 12.39 4.70 7.27
N TRP A 244 11.75 3.70 7.91
CA TRP A 244 12.40 2.83 8.89
C TRP A 244 13.55 2.03 8.28
N LYS A 245 13.39 1.54 7.05
CA LYS A 245 14.43 0.83 6.31
C LYS A 245 15.65 1.71 6.01
N GLN A 246 15.44 2.97 5.67
CA GLN A 246 16.53 3.93 5.34
C GLN A 246 17.29 4.44 6.56
N ASN A 247 16.74 4.27 7.76
CA ASN A 247 17.43 4.70 8.98
C ASN A 247 18.75 3.92 9.15
N LYS A 248 19.89 4.62 9.04
CA LYS A 248 21.23 4.03 9.13
C LYS A 248 21.52 3.33 10.46
N GLN A 249 20.80 3.66 11.52
CA GLN A 249 20.91 3.01 12.83
C GLN A 249 20.10 1.71 12.91
N ASN A 250 19.29 1.42 11.91
CA ASN A 250 18.45 0.24 11.88
C ASN A 250 19.21 -0.99 11.40
N VAL A 251 19.56 -1.88 12.33
CA VAL A 251 20.26 -3.15 12.03
C VAL A 251 19.45 -4.14 11.19
N TYR A 252 18.15 -3.91 11.03
CA TYR A 252 17.23 -4.78 10.29
C TYR A 252 16.89 -4.24 8.88
N GLY A 253 17.50 -3.14 8.41
CA GLY A 253 17.06 -2.43 7.20
C GLY A 253 16.80 -3.33 6.00
N ASP A 254 17.74 -4.23 5.67
CA ASP A 254 17.61 -5.17 4.53
C ASP A 254 16.61 -6.31 4.77
N CYS A 255 16.18 -6.50 6.00
CA CYS A 255 15.17 -7.48 6.40
C CYS A 255 13.80 -6.85 6.66
N ALA A 256 13.61 -5.58 6.28
CA ALA A 256 12.32 -4.88 6.43
C ALA A 256 11.17 -5.69 5.80
N PRO A 257 9.97 -5.66 6.41
CA PRO A 257 8.84 -6.45 5.91
C PRO A 257 8.47 -6.04 4.48
N ILE A 258 8.28 -7.04 3.62
CA ILE A 258 7.88 -6.82 2.23
C ILE A 258 6.43 -6.33 2.14
N SER A 259 6.14 -5.54 1.10
CA SER A 259 4.83 -4.89 0.94
C SER A 259 3.65 -5.84 0.95
N ILE A 260 3.82 -7.06 0.37
CA ILE A 260 2.73 -8.03 0.32
C ILE A 260 2.31 -8.52 1.72
N ILE A 261 3.27 -8.69 2.64
CA ILE A 261 3.00 -9.06 4.04
C ILE A 261 2.19 -7.97 4.74
N ILE A 262 2.65 -6.71 4.65
CA ILE A 262 1.95 -5.55 5.23
C ILE A 262 0.51 -5.47 4.70
N THR A 263 0.36 -5.55 3.38
CA THR A 263 -0.94 -5.45 2.70
C THR A 263 -1.88 -6.59 3.09
N THR A 264 -1.36 -7.83 3.16
CA THR A 264 -2.16 -9.01 3.50
C THR A 264 -2.63 -8.95 4.95
N LEU A 265 -1.75 -8.64 5.88
CA LEU A 265 -2.10 -8.55 7.30
C LEU A 265 -3.12 -7.43 7.55
N ALA A 266 -2.94 -6.25 6.94
CA ALA A 266 -3.88 -5.15 7.05
C ALA A 266 -5.24 -5.50 6.43
N GLY A 267 -5.26 -6.16 5.27
CA GLY A 267 -6.51 -6.59 4.61
C GLY A 267 -7.30 -7.60 5.44
N LEU A 268 -6.63 -8.63 5.97
CA LEU A 268 -7.26 -9.64 6.83
C LEU A 268 -7.79 -9.03 8.15
N ALA A 269 -7.01 -8.13 8.75
CA ALA A 269 -7.42 -7.40 9.94
C ALA A 269 -8.65 -6.52 9.66
N TYR A 270 -8.66 -5.81 8.52
CA TYR A 270 -9.79 -5.00 8.10
C TYR A 270 -11.05 -5.84 7.86
N GLU A 271 -10.94 -7.01 7.20
CA GLU A 271 -12.06 -7.93 7.03
C GLU A 271 -12.61 -8.43 8.38
N LYS A 272 -11.74 -8.74 9.35
CA LYS A 272 -12.17 -9.11 10.70
C LYS A 272 -12.92 -7.97 11.37
N CYS A 273 -12.41 -6.73 11.29
CA CYS A 273 -13.07 -5.54 11.85
C CYS A 273 -14.43 -5.29 11.19
N SER A 274 -14.52 -5.39 9.85
CA SER A 274 -15.76 -5.18 9.11
C SER A 274 -16.84 -6.23 9.41
N ASN A 275 -16.43 -7.48 9.67
CA ASN A 275 -17.33 -8.57 10.01
C ASN A 275 -17.72 -8.58 11.51
N SER A 276 -17.12 -7.72 12.33
CA SER A 276 -17.48 -7.56 13.74
C SER A 276 -18.79 -6.79 13.88
N ASN A 277 -19.44 -6.94 15.05
CA ASN A 277 -20.64 -6.17 15.39
C ASN A 277 -20.30 -4.78 15.94
N LYS A 278 -19.01 -4.36 15.92
CA LYS A 278 -18.54 -3.07 16.43
C LYS A 278 -19.00 -1.92 15.53
N GLU A 279 -19.58 -0.90 16.14
CA GLU A 279 -19.86 0.38 15.49
C GLU A 279 -18.71 1.34 15.73
N TYR A 280 -18.23 1.99 14.66
CA TYR A 280 -17.14 2.95 14.69
C TYR A 280 -17.69 4.37 14.68
N GLN A 281 -17.16 5.23 15.52
CA GLN A 281 -17.52 6.65 15.54
C GLN A 281 -16.78 7.45 14.47
N ASN A 282 -15.54 7.03 14.14
CA ASN A 282 -14.67 7.69 13.18
C ASN A 282 -13.70 6.69 12.53
N PRO A 283 -13.12 7.02 11.36
CA PRO A 283 -12.17 6.15 10.65
C PRO A 283 -10.88 5.87 11.43
N PHE A 284 -10.49 6.75 12.37
CA PHE A 284 -9.28 6.58 13.17
C PHE A 284 -9.41 5.39 14.13
N ASP A 285 -10.58 5.21 14.76
CA ASP A 285 -10.82 4.03 15.62
C ASP A 285 -10.75 2.72 14.83
N LEU A 286 -11.28 2.70 13.60
CA LEU A 286 -11.15 1.55 12.71
C LEU A 286 -9.69 1.29 12.33
N MET A 287 -8.92 2.34 12.03
CA MET A 287 -7.49 2.22 11.73
C MET A 287 -6.73 1.60 12.91
N LEU A 288 -7.00 2.04 14.14
CA LEU A 288 -6.37 1.47 15.34
C LEU A 288 -6.70 -0.01 15.52
N ASP A 289 -7.96 -0.39 15.32
CA ASP A 289 -8.37 -1.79 15.41
C ASP A 289 -7.68 -2.65 14.33
N VAL A 290 -7.57 -2.16 13.10
CA VAL A 290 -6.85 -2.85 12.02
C VAL A 290 -5.39 -3.06 12.40
N LEU A 291 -4.72 -2.03 12.90
CA LEU A 291 -3.33 -2.14 13.34
C LEU A 291 -3.18 -3.17 14.47
N GLU A 292 -4.02 -3.12 15.48
CA GLU A 292 -3.96 -4.03 16.64
C GLU A 292 -4.21 -5.49 16.24
N GLU A 293 -5.07 -5.73 15.23
CA GLU A 293 -5.42 -7.07 14.75
C GLU A 293 -4.39 -7.69 13.80
N MET A 294 -3.55 -6.91 13.13
CA MET A 294 -2.61 -7.42 12.12
C MET A 294 -1.74 -8.59 12.59
N PRO A 295 -1.11 -8.56 13.78
CA PRO A 295 -0.26 -9.67 14.24
C PRO A 295 -1.01 -10.99 14.45
N ASN A 296 -2.32 -10.95 14.68
CA ASN A 296 -3.15 -12.13 14.91
C ASN A 296 -3.29 -13.04 13.67
N PHE A 297 -2.92 -12.53 12.49
CA PHE A 297 -2.90 -13.28 11.24
C PHE A 297 -1.54 -13.89 10.90
N ILE A 298 -0.56 -13.81 11.80
CA ILE A 298 0.73 -14.49 11.69
C ILE A 298 0.66 -15.78 12.49
N SER A 299 0.48 -16.90 11.82
CA SER A 299 0.52 -18.22 12.47
C SER A 299 1.97 -18.69 12.58
N HIS A 300 2.26 -19.46 13.63
CA HIS A 300 3.57 -20.10 13.79
C HIS A 300 3.45 -21.50 14.39
N GLN A 301 4.38 -22.36 14.03
CA GLN A 301 4.49 -23.73 14.53
C GLN A 301 5.94 -24.04 14.89
N TYR A 302 6.17 -24.56 16.08
CA TYR A 302 7.46 -25.08 16.49
C TYR A 302 7.73 -26.41 15.80
N GLN A 303 8.90 -26.53 15.18
CA GLN A 303 9.34 -27.74 14.52
C GLN A 303 10.17 -28.59 15.51
N SER A 304 10.28 -29.90 15.25
CA SER A 304 11.06 -30.84 16.07
C SER A 304 12.57 -30.51 16.13
N ASN A 305 13.08 -29.79 15.12
CA ASN A 305 14.46 -29.30 15.04
C ASN A 305 14.71 -27.97 15.79
N GLY A 306 13.73 -27.48 16.56
CA GLY A 306 13.82 -26.22 17.28
C GLY A 306 13.58 -24.94 16.45
N THR A 307 13.35 -25.06 15.14
CA THR A 307 13.01 -23.90 14.31
C THR A 307 11.53 -23.55 14.41
N VAL A 308 11.18 -22.31 14.05
CA VAL A 308 9.79 -21.83 14.02
C VAL A 308 9.38 -21.62 12.56
N LYS A 309 8.34 -22.31 12.13
CA LYS A 309 7.72 -22.09 10.83
C LYS A 309 6.61 -21.06 10.96
N TYR A 310 6.79 -19.92 10.28
CA TYR A 310 5.79 -18.86 10.19
C TYR A 310 4.92 -19.03 8.95
N THR A 311 3.66 -18.65 9.06
CA THR A 311 2.69 -18.75 7.95
C THR A 311 1.85 -17.48 7.89
N ILE A 312 1.89 -16.83 6.72
CA ILE A 312 1.03 -15.73 6.30
C ILE A 312 0.47 -16.14 4.94
N ARG A 313 -0.74 -16.70 4.91
CA ARG A 313 -1.33 -17.28 3.70
C ARG A 313 -1.80 -16.19 2.74
N ASN A 314 -1.61 -16.44 1.43
CA ASN A 314 -2.31 -15.67 0.40
C ASN A 314 -3.82 -15.98 0.48
N PRO A 315 -4.70 -14.99 0.73
CA PRO A 315 -6.14 -15.23 0.83
C PRO A 315 -6.79 -15.76 -0.44
N ALA A 316 -6.18 -15.50 -1.60
CA ALA A 316 -6.65 -15.99 -2.89
C ALA A 316 -6.02 -17.33 -3.32
N LEU A 317 -4.93 -17.74 -2.68
CA LEU A 317 -4.20 -18.98 -2.95
C LEU A 317 -3.63 -19.54 -1.62
N PRO A 318 -4.43 -20.23 -0.81
CA PRO A 318 -4.02 -20.66 0.55
C PRO A 318 -2.79 -21.55 0.63
N THR A 319 -2.35 -22.15 -0.49
CA THR A 319 -1.11 -22.92 -0.60
C THR A 319 0.14 -22.03 -0.64
N GLU A 320 0.00 -20.76 -1.03
CA GLU A 320 1.09 -19.79 -1.04
C GLU A 320 1.27 -19.15 0.35
N ASN A 321 2.50 -19.18 0.86
CA ASN A 321 2.89 -18.58 2.13
C ASN A 321 3.84 -17.41 1.90
N PHE A 322 3.42 -16.19 2.22
CA PHE A 322 4.26 -15.00 2.06
C PHE A 322 5.39 -14.90 3.09
N ALA A 323 5.33 -15.71 4.16
CA ALA A 323 6.38 -15.81 5.16
C ALA A 323 7.27 -17.07 4.95
N ASP A 324 7.32 -17.62 3.74
CA ASP A 324 8.05 -18.83 3.40
C ASP A 324 9.54 -18.77 3.77
N LYS A 325 10.17 -17.61 3.61
CA LYS A 325 11.59 -17.37 3.92
C LYS A 325 11.90 -17.09 5.40
N TRP A 326 10.87 -16.93 6.23
CA TRP A 326 11.09 -16.53 7.63
C TRP A 326 11.74 -17.63 8.48
N HIS A 327 11.54 -18.90 8.11
CA HIS A 327 12.20 -20.02 8.77
C HIS A 327 13.67 -20.19 8.36
N GLU A 328 14.02 -19.76 7.13
CA GLU A 328 15.40 -19.77 6.63
C GLU A 328 16.22 -18.60 7.15
N LYS A 329 15.56 -17.44 7.37
CA LYS A 329 16.17 -16.18 7.77
C LYS A 329 15.50 -15.62 9.03
N PRO A 330 15.94 -16.02 10.22
CA PRO A 330 15.32 -15.60 11.50
C PRO A 330 15.30 -14.08 11.73
N MET A 331 16.14 -13.33 11.01
CA MET A 331 16.12 -11.86 11.04
C MET A 331 14.82 -11.27 10.47
N LEU A 332 14.13 -11.95 9.54
CA LEU A 332 12.91 -11.44 8.91
C LEU A 332 11.74 -11.29 9.90
N PRO A 333 11.36 -12.32 10.70
CA PRO A 333 10.32 -12.15 11.71
C PRO A 333 10.74 -11.20 12.84
N GLN A 334 12.03 -11.12 13.18
CA GLN A 334 12.54 -10.14 14.14
C GLN A 334 12.40 -8.71 13.62
N ALA A 335 12.77 -8.48 12.34
CA ALA A 335 12.61 -7.21 11.67
C ALA A 335 11.14 -6.77 11.60
N PHE A 336 10.24 -7.70 11.26
CA PHE A 336 8.80 -7.41 11.28
C PHE A 336 8.34 -6.95 12.68
N LYS A 337 8.71 -7.70 13.72
CA LYS A 337 8.35 -7.35 15.09
C LYS A 337 8.92 -5.99 15.52
N ALA A 338 10.20 -5.72 15.23
CA ALA A 338 10.85 -4.45 15.54
C ALA A 338 10.17 -3.28 14.80
N TRP A 339 9.93 -3.43 13.50
CA TRP A 339 9.22 -2.42 12.71
C TRP A 339 7.80 -2.18 13.21
N TYR A 340 7.04 -3.25 13.50
CA TYR A 340 5.67 -3.15 13.97
C TYR A 340 5.58 -2.45 15.34
N THR A 341 6.52 -2.76 16.24
CA THR A 341 6.64 -2.04 17.52
C THR A 341 6.92 -0.55 17.28
N GLN A 342 7.90 -0.25 16.41
CA GLN A 342 8.29 1.14 16.13
C GLN A 342 7.14 1.95 15.51
N VAL A 343 6.40 1.40 14.54
CA VAL A 343 5.29 2.16 13.93
C VAL A 343 4.20 2.47 14.95
N THR A 344 3.94 1.57 15.89
CA THR A 344 2.93 1.78 16.95
C THR A 344 3.36 2.88 17.92
N GLU A 345 4.63 2.85 18.34
CA GLU A 345 5.21 3.87 19.23
C GLU A 345 5.29 5.24 18.53
N ASP A 346 5.68 5.26 17.26
CA ASP A 346 5.81 6.49 16.49
C ASP A 346 4.45 7.14 16.25
N LEU A 347 3.41 6.36 15.93
CA LEU A 347 2.05 6.88 15.84
C LEU A 347 1.56 7.45 17.18
N ALA A 348 1.87 6.79 18.29
CA ALA A 348 1.51 7.31 19.61
C ALA A 348 2.21 8.64 19.89
N LYS A 349 3.50 8.75 19.61
CA LYS A 349 4.27 9.99 19.77
C LYS A 349 3.82 11.10 18.82
N LEU A 350 3.49 10.75 17.55
CA LEU A 350 3.01 11.70 16.56
C LEU A 350 1.75 12.41 17.04
N LEU A 351 0.88 11.68 17.72
CA LEU A 351 -0.44 12.13 18.13
C LEU A 351 -0.49 12.61 19.59
N GLU A 352 0.67 12.80 20.25
CA GLU A 352 0.80 13.59 21.45
C GLU A 352 0.66 15.08 21.11
N LEU A 353 -0.59 15.50 20.91
CA LEU A 353 -0.94 16.85 20.43
C LEU A 353 -0.64 17.96 21.47
N ASP A 354 -0.35 17.57 22.71
CA ASP A 354 0.01 18.46 23.83
C ASP A 354 1.35 19.18 23.66
N GLN A 355 2.21 18.71 22.76
CA GLN A 355 3.49 19.35 22.48
C GLN A 355 3.44 20.41 21.37
N GLY A 356 2.24 20.69 20.88
CA GLY A 356 2.00 21.71 19.87
C GLY A 356 2.14 21.24 18.43
N LEU A 357 1.58 22.02 17.52
CA LEU A 357 1.46 21.68 16.12
C LEU A 357 2.82 21.55 15.40
N ASP A 358 3.78 22.43 15.73
CA ASP A 358 5.10 22.42 15.11
C ASP A 358 5.85 21.11 15.40
N LYS A 359 5.72 20.59 16.63
CA LYS A 359 6.31 19.32 17.03
C LYS A 359 5.65 18.14 16.33
N THR A 360 4.34 18.18 16.15
CA THR A 360 3.59 17.18 15.37
C THR A 360 4.05 17.16 13.90
N ILE A 361 4.27 18.34 13.30
CA ILE A 361 4.78 18.44 11.92
C ILE A 361 6.21 17.92 11.82
N GLU A 362 7.09 18.24 12.76
CA GLU A 362 8.46 17.75 12.81
C GLU A 362 8.48 16.21 12.88
N ARG A 363 7.75 15.62 13.80
CA ARG A 363 7.61 14.16 13.96
C ARG A 363 7.03 13.50 12.70
N SER A 364 6.01 14.12 12.09
CA SER A 364 5.45 13.62 10.81
C SER A 364 6.52 13.54 9.73
N ARG A 365 7.42 14.53 9.68
CA ARG A 365 8.50 14.61 8.70
C ARG A 365 9.56 13.54 8.94
N GLU A 366 9.88 13.27 10.20
CA GLU A 366 10.79 12.17 10.58
C GLU A 366 10.23 10.79 10.20
N MET A 367 8.92 10.58 10.42
CA MET A 367 8.26 9.28 10.19
C MET A 367 7.92 8.99 8.74
N PHE A 368 7.56 10.02 7.96
CA PHE A 368 7.01 9.84 6.61
C PHE A 368 7.79 10.56 5.51
N GLY A 369 8.80 11.35 5.87
CA GLY A 369 9.61 12.12 4.95
C GLY A 369 8.97 13.47 4.56
N SER A 370 9.81 14.39 4.08
CA SER A 370 9.40 15.76 3.72
C SER A 370 8.40 15.81 2.57
N GLN A 371 8.52 14.92 1.59
CA GLN A 371 7.62 14.84 0.45
C GLN A 371 6.19 14.47 0.88
N ALA A 372 6.04 13.45 1.72
CA ALA A 372 4.74 12.99 2.23
C ALA A 372 4.06 14.04 3.12
N THR A 373 4.84 14.88 3.79
CA THR A 373 4.34 15.91 4.72
C THR A 373 4.25 17.30 4.11
N ARG A 374 4.50 17.42 2.79
CA ARG A 374 4.39 18.72 2.08
C ARG A 374 2.98 19.31 2.24
N GLY A 375 2.92 20.60 2.58
CA GLY A 375 1.65 21.32 2.74
C GLY A 375 0.84 20.97 4.00
N ILE A 376 1.33 20.08 4.87
CA ILE A 376 0.59 19.68 6.08
C ILE A 376 0.32 20.88 6.99
N GLN A 377 1.26 21.81 7.11
CA GLN A 377 1.09 23.02 7.91
C GLN A 377 -0.06 23.90 7.40
N ALA A 378 -0.12 24.15 6.09
CA ALA A 378 -1.22 24.90 5.46
C ALA A 378 -2.55 24.17 5.65
N LYS A 379 -2.59 22.85 5.40
CA LYS A 379 -3.80 22.03 5.58
C LYS A 379 -4.32 22.05 7.02
N LEU A 380 -3.43 21.98 8.00
CA LEU A 380 -3.80 22.05 9.41
C LEU A 380 -4.29 23.44 9.81
N ALA A 381 -3.67 24.50 9.25
CA ALA A 381 -4.14 25.89 9.45
C ALA A 381 -5.53 26.10 8.85
N ASP A 382 -5.81 25.59 7.65
CA ASP A 382 -7.13 25.63 7.02
C ASP A 382 -8.17 24.90 7.87
N THR A 383 -7.86 23.69 8.34
CA THR A 383 -8.73 22.90 9.22
C THR A 383 -9.07 23.68 10.51
N LEU A 384 -8.08 24.31 11.12
CA LEU A 384 -8.30 25.15 12.31
C LEU A 384 -9.18 26.39 12.00
N THR A 385 -8.98 26.99 10.84
CA THR A 385 -9.75 28.13 10.39
C THR A 385 -11.22 27.76 10.14
N GLU A 386 -11.47 26.65 9.44
CA GLU A 386 -12.83 26.12 9.26
C GLU A 386 -13.53 25.78 10.57
N ARG A 387 -12.81 25.21 11.54
CA ARG A 387 -13.33 24.86 12.84
C ARG A 387 -13.66 26.13 13.67
N ARG A 388 -12.83 27.19 13.56
CA ARG A 388 -13.14 28.50 14.12
C ARG A 388 -14.41 29.09 13.50
N ALA A 389 -14.52 29.03 12.17
CA ALA A 389 -15.72 29.54 11.47
C ALA A 389 -17.00 28.82 11.89
N LYS A 390 -16.91 27.55 12.28
CA LYS A 390 -18.04 26.73 12.75
C LYS A 390 -18.22 26.77 14.29
N ASN A 391 -17.53 27.65 15.01
CA ASN A 391 -17.51 27.74 16.48
C ASN A 391 -17.12 26.40 17.17
N ARG A 392 -16.23 25.64 16.55
CA ARG A 392 -15.72 24.34 17.05
C ARG A 392 -14.27 24.41 17.50
N ALA A 393 -13.60 25.54 17.39
CA ALA A 393 -12.23 25.69 17.85
C ALA A 393 -12.25 26.06 19.34
N VAL A 394 -11.36 25.43 20.11
CA VAL A 394 -11.22 25.67 21.55
C VAL A 394 -9.73 25.85 21.90
N VAL A 395 -9.47 26.64 22.94
CA VAL A 395 -8.13 26.71 23.57
C VAL A 395 -8.14 25.83 24.79
N SER A 396 -7.22 24.89 24.86
CA SER A 396 -6.96 24.09 26.05
C SER A 396 -5.61 24.49 26.66
N SER A 397 -5.27 23.93 27.80
CA SER A 397 -3.92 24.08 28.42
C SER A 397 -2.78 23.60 27.51
N ILE A 398 -3.11 22.97 26.39
CA ILE A 398 -2.24 22.33 25.39
C ILE A 398 -2.07 23.23 24.14
N GLY A 399 -2.68 24.41 24.12
CA GLY A 399 -2.63 25.34 22.98
C GLY A 399 -3.93 25.45 22.20
N LEU A 400 -3.86 26.09 21.01
CA LEU A 400 -4.99 26.23 20.11
C LEU A 400 -5.27 24.90 19.44
N GLY A 401 -6.32 24.24 19.83
CA GLY A 401 -6.65 22.89 19.36
C GLY A 401 -8.15 22.66 19.27
N VAL A 402 -8.52 21.43 19.14
CA VAL A 402 -9.89 20.95 19.10
C VAL A 402 -10.04 19.98 20.26
N SER A 403 -10.23 20.48 21.44
CA SER A 403 -10.43 19.67 22.63
C SER A 403 -11.88 19.80 23.13
N ASN A 404 -12.50 18.66 23.44
CA ASN A 404 -13.73 18.59 24.22
C ASN A 404 -13.46 18.45 25.74
N ALA A 405 -12.25 18.77 26.20
CA ALA A 405 -11.96 18.75 27.61
C ALA A 405 -12.88 19.74 28.34
N ALA A 406 -13.38 19.35 29.50
CA ALA A 406 -14.27 20.20 30.33
C ALA A 406 -13.65 21.58 30.72
N THR A 407 -12.34 21.72 30.53
CA THR A 407 -11.55 22.93 30.78
C THR A 407 -11.21 23.71 29.51
N ALA A 408 -11.71 23.32 28.34
CA ALA A 408 -11.40 23.97 27.07
C ALA A 408 -12.28 25.22 26.88
N THR A 409 -11.66 26.34 26.57
CA THR A 409 -12.36 27.62 26.35
C THR A 409 -12.62 27.80 24.85
N PRO A 410 -13.89 28.03 24.41
CA PRO A 410 -14.20 28.34 23.03
C PRO A 410 -13.46 29.59 22.56
N VAL A 411 -12.92 29.57 21.32
CA VAL A 411 -12.31 30.74 20.71
C VAL A 411 -13.39 31.45 19.90
N PRO A 412 -13.77 32.69 20.27
CA PRO A 412 -14.74 33.45 19.50
C PRO A 412 -14.20 33.81 18.12
N LYS A 413 -15.11 34.03 17.15
CA LYS A 413 -14.76 34.63 15.86
C LYS A 413 -14.04 35.96 16.10
N HIS A 414 -12.84 36.13 15.59
CA HIS A 414 -12.22 37.43 15.47
C HIS A 414 -12.77 38.12 14.21
N ASN A 415 -13.58 39.17 14.38
CA ASN A 415 -13.82 40.15 13.33
C ASN A 415 -12.66 41.14 13.37
N PHE A 416 -11.73 41.06 12.41
CA PHE A 416 -10.60 42.00 12.30
C PHE A 416 -11.03 43.41 11.86
N TYR A 417 -12.26 43.59 11.43
CA TYR A 417 -12.86 44.87 11.15
C TYR A 417 -14.04 45.02 12.10
N GLY A 418 -13.85 45.89 13.08
CA GLY A 418 -14.99 46.36 13.91
C GLY A 418 -16.05 46.94 13.00
N ASP A 419 -17.29 46.48 13.18
CA ASP A 419 -18.44 47.20 12.62
C ASP A 419 -18.41 48.62 13.17
N VAL A 420 -18.25 49.62 12.27
CA VAL A 420 -18.51 51.04 12.53
C VAL A 420 -19.98 51.27 12.35
#